data_9712efd4990cbc6986d65bd8af2d39ac
#
_entry.id   9712efd4990cbc6986d65bd8af2d39ac
#
_cell.length_a   1.000
_cell.length_b   1.000
_cell.length_c   1.000
_cell.angle_alpha   90.00
_cell.angle_beta   90.00
_cell.angle_gamma   90.00
#
_symmetry.space_group_name_H-M   'P 1'
#
loop_
_entity.id
_entity.type
_entity.pdbx_description
1 polymer ?
#
loop_
_entity_poly.entity_id
_entity_poly.type
_entity_poly.pdbx_seq_one_letter_code
_entity_poly.pdbx_strand_id
1 'polypeptide(L)'
;MREKIAIVTAGGSGIGAGAAKRLAVDGFKIAILSSSGKGEALAKELGGLGVTGSNQSVDDLKRLADGAMECWGRIDVLVNSAGDGPRAPILEITDEQWRSGLDIYLMNVIRPTRLVAPIMQTQKSGAIINISSALAFEPSAMFPTSNVFRAGLAAYTKIFADTFAADNVRMNNVLPGWIDSWPVTEEARRSIPMGRYGRVEEIAATIAFLASEGAAYITGQNIRVDGGLAHAV
;
A
#
# COMPACT_ATOMS: atom_id res chain seq x y z
N MET A 1 12.16 -0.71 24.57
CA MET A 1 11.07 -1.20 23.67
C MET A 1 11.73 -2.00 22.55
N ARG A 2 11.11 -3.07 22.10
CA ARG A 2 11.61 -3.88 20.99
C ARG A 2 11.43 -3.09 19.68
N GLU A 3 12.44 -3.02 18.83
CA GLU A 3 12.35 -2.34 17.53
C GLU A 3 11.27 -2.99 16.67
N LYS A 4 10.42 -2.19 16.01
CA LYS A 4 9.40 -2.64 15.07
C LYS A 4 9.90 -2.47 13.64
N ILE A 5 9.54 -3.41 12.76
CA ILE A 5 10.04 -3.49 11.38
C ILE A 5 8.90 -3.28 10.41
N ALA A 6 9.09 -2.38 9.44
CA ALA A 6 8.14 -2.12 8.37
C ALA A 6 8.75 -2.40 7.00
N ILE A 7 8.05 -3.19 6.21
CA ILE A 7 8.34 -3.42 4.79
C ILE A 7 7.44 -2.50 3.95
N VAL A 8 8.02 -1.82 2.95
CA VAL A 8 7.28 -0.97 2.01
C VAL A 8 7.62 -1.37 0.58
N THR A 9 6.63 -1.86 -0.17
CA THR A 9 6.78 -2.16 -1.59
C THR A 9 6.54 -0.91 -2.43
N ALA A 10 7.19 -0.80 -3.60
CA ALA A 10 7.19 0.41 -4.44
C ALA A 10 7.48 1.70 -3.65
N GLY A 11 8.37 1.61 -2.65
CA GLY A 11 8.66 2.66 -1.67
C GLY A 11 9.68 3.71 -2.13
N GLY A 12 10.03 3.77 -3.43
CA GLY A 12 11.05 4.70 -3.94
C GLY A 12 10.56 6.13 -4.24
N SER A 13 9.25 6.38 -4.25
CA SER A 13 8.65 7.69 -4.55
C SER A 13 7.21 7.79 -4.05
N GLY A 14 6.59 8.97 -4.17
CA GLY A 14 5.19 9.22 -3.89
C GLY A 14 4.74 8.74 -2.50
N ILE A 15 3.55 8.16 -2.43
CA ILE A 15 2.93 7.72 -1.17
C ILE A 15 3.77 6.64 -0.48
N GLY A 16 4.35 5.70 -1.24
CA GLY A 16 5.20 4.65 -0.66
C GLY A 16 6.43 5.21 0.05
N ALA A 17 7.13 6.17 -0.57
CA ALA A 17 8.26 6.86 0.05
C ALA A 17 7.83 7.70 1.28
N GLY A 18 6.69 8.38 1.18
CA GLY A 18 6.12 9.12 2.31
C GLY A 18 5.79 8.20 3.50
N ALA A 19 5.20 7.03 3.23
CA ALA A 19 4.93 6.02 4.25
C ALA A 19 6.23 5.53 4.92
N ALA A 20 7.27 5.21 4.13
CA ALA A 20 8.56 4.78 4.65
C ALA A 20 9.19 5.84 5.57
N LYS A 21 9.22 7.12 5.13
CA LYS A 21 9.74 8.24 5.92
C LYS A 21 8.96 8.40 7.22
N ARG A 22 7.64 8.38 7.16
CA ARG A 22 6.80 8.57 8.34
C ARG A 22 6.97 7.43 9.34
N LEU A 23 6.98 6.18 8.91
CA LEU A 23 7.20 5.02 9.78
C LEU A 23 8.60 5.06 10.42
N ALA A 24 9.62 5.53 9.69
CA ALA A 24 10.97 5.72 10.26
C ALA A 24 10.97 6.77 11.39
N VAL A 25 10.26 7.90 11.21
CA VAL A 25 10.08 8.92 12.27
C VAL A 25 9.36 8.33 13.48
N ASP A 26 8.41 7.42 13.27
CA ASP A 26 7.69 6.73 14.34
C ASP A 26 8.49 5.55 14.96
N GLY A 27 9.78 5.42 14.60
CA GLY A 27 10.73 4.49 15.22
C GLY A 27 10.80 3.10 14.60
N PHE A 28 10.20 2.89 13.42
CA PHE A 28 10.35 1.62 12.70
C PHE A 28 11.69 1.55 11.96
N LYS A 29 12.31 0.36 11.93
CA LYS A 29 13.31 0.02 10.92
C LYS A 29 12.60 -0.28 9.60
N ILE A 30 13.14 0.20 8.50
CA ILE A 30 12.46 0.20 7.20
C ILE A 30 13.18 -0.70 6.20
N ALA A 31 12.45 -1.61 5.57
CA ALA A 31 12.89 -2.33 4.38
C ALA A 31 12.08 -1.85 3.16
N ILE A 32 12.75 -1.46 2.07
CA ILE A 32 12.11 -0.87 0.88
C ILE A 32 12.41 -1.72 -0.35
N LEU A 33 11.36 -2.09 -1.10
CA LEU A 33 11.47 -2.58 -2.48
C LEU A 33 11.06 -1.48 -3.44
N SER A 34 11.88 -1.25 -4.47
CA SER A 34 11.57 -0.32 -5.57
C SER A 34 12.22 -0.79 -6.86
N SER A 35 11.56 -0.60 -8.00
CA SER A 35 12.10 -0.93 -9.32
C SER A 35 13.26 -0.02 -9.78
N SER A 36 13.58 1.00 -9.02
CA SER A 36 14.68 1.92 -9.27
C SER A 36 15.55 2.09 -8.03
N GLY A 37 16.81 2.49 -8.20
CA GLY A 37 17.74 2.77 -7.10
C GLY A 37 17.29 3.83 -6.08
N LYS A 38 16.18 4.53 -6.34
CA LYS A 38 15.60 5.51 -5.39
C LYS A 38 15.18 4.85 -4.08
N GLY A 39 14.67 3.61 -4.11
CA GLY A 39 14.30 2.86 -2.90
C GLY A 39 15.51 2.52 -2.05
N GLU A 40 16.61 2.08 -2.65
CA GLU A 40 17.87 1.81 -1.93
C GLU A 40 18.47 3.07 -1.34
N ALA A 41 18.48 4.17 -2.11
CA ALA A 41 18.97 5.46 -1.62
C ALA A 41 18.17 5.94 -0.40
N LEU A 42 16.83 5.87 -0.48
CA LEU A 42 15.96 6.23 0.64
C LEU A 42 16.15 5.30 1.85
N ALA A 43 16.23 3.98 1.62
CA ALA A 43 16.47 3.03 2.71
C ALA A 43 17.79 3.32 3.43
N LYS A 44 18.86 3.62 2.68
CA LYS A 44 20.16 4.03 3.23
C LYS A 44 20.05 5.32 4.06
N GLU A 45 19.32 6.33 3.58
CA GLU A 45 19.04 7.58 4.31
C GLU A 45 18.35 7.30 5.64
N LEU A 46 17.41 6.36 5.66
CA LEU A 46 16.63 5.97 6.84
C LEU A 46 17.35 4.94 7.74
N GLY A 47 18.58 4.53 7.41
CA GLY A 47 19.31 3.49 8.16
C GLY A 47 18.65 2.10 8.07
N GLY A 48 18.00 1.81 6.95
CA GLY A 48 17.25 0.59 6.69
C GLY A 48 17.83 -0.29 5.57
N LEU A 49 17.05 -1.24 5.09
CA LEU A 49 17.37 -2.18 4.01
C LEU A 49 16.69 -1.76 2.71
N GLY A 50 17.43 -1.60 1.62
CA GLY A 50 16.90 -1.36 0.29
C GLY A 50 17.13 -2.56 -0.64
N VAL A 51 16.13 -2.88 -1.45
CA VAL A 51 16.20 -3.90 -2.50
C VAL A 51 15.70 -3.30 -3.81
N THR A 52 16.53 -3.28 -4.84
CA THR A 52 16.08 -2.95 -6.19
C THR A 52 15.44 -4.18 -6.82
N GLY A 53 14.18 -4.05 -7.26
CA GLY A 53 13.39 -5.13 -7.82
C GLY A 53 11.93 -4.73 -8.03
N SER A 54 11.14 -5.65 -8.57
CA SER A 54 9.74 -5.46 -8.90
C SER A 54 8.81 -6.07 -7.84
N ASN A 55 7.77 -5.33 -7.45
CA ASN A 55 6.69 -5.88 -6.63
C ASN A 55 5.79 -6.90 -7.37
N GLN A 56 6.05 -7.12 -8.66
CA GLN A 56 5.43 -8.19 -9.46
C GLN A 56 6.28 -9.47 -9.47
N SER A 57 7.55 -9.40 -9.07
CA SER A 57 8.47 -10.53 -8.96
C SER A 57 8.39 -11.16 -7.57
N VAL A 58 8.02 -12.44 -7.51
CA VAL A 58 7.99 -13.20 -6.24
C VAL A 58 9.39 -13.30 -5.65
N ASP A 59 10.43 -13.48 -6.48
CA ASP A 59 11.82 -13.62 -6.02
C ASP A 59 12.32 -12.31 -5.41
N ASP A 60 11.99 -11.16 -5.99
CA ASP A 60 12.38 -9.86 -5.44
C ASP A 60 11.67 -9.57 -4.11
N LEU A 61 10.38 -9.91 -4.03
CA LEU A 61 9.61 -9.80 -2.79
C LEU A 61 10.16 -10.74 -1.71
N LYS A 62 10.58 -11.95 -2.10
CA LYS A 62 11.19 -12.90 -1.19
C LYS A 62 12.54 -12.39 -0.68
N ARG A 63 13.40 -11.85 -1.56
CA ARG A 63 14.69 -11.23 -1.15
C ARG A 63 14.47 -10.11 -0.13
N LEU A 64 13.41 -9.28 -0.31
CA LEU A 64 13.08 -8.22 0.64
C LEU A 64 12.64 -8.78 2.00
N ALA A 65 11.74 -9.77 2.01
CA ALA A 65 11.24 -10.37 3.24
C ALA A 65 12.34 -11.15 3.99
N ASP A 66 13.12 -11.97 3.28
CA ASP A 66 14.24 -12.70 3.84
C ASP A 66 15.30 -11.76 4.43
N GLY A 67 15.67 -10.71 3.68
CA GLY A 67 16.64 -9.71 4.14
C GLY A 67 16.16 -8.97 5.40
N ALA A 68 14.86 -8.66 5.50
CA ALA A 68 14.29 -8.08 6.71
C ALA A 68 14.36 -9.05 7.90
N MET A 69 14.09 -10.34 7.65
CA MET A 69 14.18 -11.38 8.67
C MET A 69 15.64 -11.65 9.09
N GLU A 70 16.58 -11.65 8.16
CA GLU A 70 18.01 -11.79 8.46
C GLU A 70 18.55 -10.62 9.29
N CYS A 71 18.15 -9.39 8.94
CA CYS A 71 18.61 -8.19 9.65
C CYS A 71 18.01 -8.04 11.06
N TRP A 72 16.71 -8.37 11.22
CA TRP A 72 15.97 -7.98 12.42
C TRP A 72 15.11 -9.09 13.06
N GLY A 73 14.96 -10.24 12.41
CA GLY A 73 14.28 -11.42 12.94
C GLY A 73 12.76 -11.27 13.08
N ARG A 74 12.15 -10.23 12.46
CA ARG A 74 10.72 -9.95 12.55
C ARG A 74 10.22 -9.04 11.44
N ILE A 75 8.90 -9.05 11.23
CA ILE A 75 8.19 -8.10 10.35
C ILE A 75 6.88 -7.72 11.04
N ASP A 76 6.69 -6.45 11.37
CA ASP A 76 5.51 -5.96 12.09
C ASP A 76 4.49 -5.28 11.19
N VAL A 77 4.98 -4.63 10.12
CA VAL A 77 4.16 -3.87 9.18
C VAL A 77 4.54 -4.21 7.75
N LEU A 78 3.53 -4.41 6.90
CA LEU A 78 3.66 -4.46 5.45
C LEU A 78 2.82 -3.35 4.83
N VAL A 79 3.45 -2.43 4.10
CA VAL A 79 2.77 -1.42 3.29
C VAL A 79 2.87 -1.82 1.81
N ASN A 80 1.75 -2.18 1.22
CA ASN A 80 1.65 -2.51 -0.19
C ASN A 80 1.32 -1.25 -1.00
N SER A 81 2.27 -0.82 -1.83
CA SER A 81 2.13 0.27 -2.78
C SER A 81 2.38 -0.23 -4.20
N ALA A 82 1.89 0.49 -5.18
CA ALA A 82 2.07 0.19 -6.59
C ALA A 82 2.13 1.47 -7.42
N GLY A 83 2.63 1.34 -8.65
CA GLY A 83 2.50 2.35 -9.69
C GLY A 83 1.14 2.29 -10.37
N ASP A 84 1.05 2.96 -11.52
CA ASP A 84 -0.14 2.96 -12.37
C ASP A 84 -0.17 1.78 -13.33
N GLY A 85 -1.38 1.30 -13.57
CA GLY A 85 -1.68 0.29 -14.57
C GLY A 85 -2.28 0.86 -15.86
N PRO A 86 -2.57 -0.01 -16.82
CA PRO A 86 -3.09 0.36 -18.14
C PRO A 86 -4.42 1.10 -18.08
N ARG A 87 -4.60 2.03 -19.01
CA ARG A 87 -5.83 2.81 -19.22
C ARG A 87 -6.15 2.85 -20.70
N ALA A 88 -7.40 2.58 -21.05
CA ALA A 88 -7.99 2.76 -22.37
C ALA A 88 -9.51 2.78 -22.22
N PRO A 89 -10.30 3.14 -23.25
CA PRO A 89 -11.73 2.88 -23.29
C PRO A 89 -12.00 1.41 -22.97
N ILE A 90 -13.03 1.11 -22.16
CA ILE A 90 -13.20 -0.20 -21.52
C ILE A 90 -13.22 -1.38 -22.50
N LEU A 91 -13.79 -1.20 -23.70
CA LEU A 91 -13.83 -2.25 -24.73
C LEU A 91 -12.54 -2.36 -25.57
N GLU A 92 -11.61 -1.41 -25.40
CA GLU A 92 -10.32 -1.40 -26.11
C GLU A 92 -9.18 -1.95 -25.23
N ILE A 93 -9.44 -2.20 -23.95
CA ILE A 93 -8.44 -2.80 -23.05
C ILE A 93 -8.21 -4.25 -23.46
N THR A 94 -6.98 -4.56 -23.86
CA THR A 94 -6.62 -5.92 -24.28
C THR A 94 -6.53 -6.88 -23.10
N ASP A 95 -6.55 -8.17 -23.37
CA ASP A 95 -6.36 -9.21 -22.36
C ASP A 95 -5.02 -9.04 -21.61
N GLU A 96 -3.95 -8.65 -22.30
CA GLU A 96 -2.64 -8.40 -21.71
C GLU A 96 -2.68 -7.20 -20.79
N GLN A 97 -3.39 -6.15 -21.13
CA GLN A 97 -3.60 -4.99 -20.29
C GLN A 97 -4.43 -5.32 -19.04
N TRP A 98 -5.47 -6.18 -19.18
CA TRP A 98 -6.22 -6.71 -18.03
C TRP A 98 -5.32 -7.52 -17.10
N ARG A 99 -4.49 -8.44 -17.64
CA ARG A 99 -3.53 -9.21 -16.83
C ARG A 99 -2.51 -8.31 -16.13
N SER A 100 -1.99 -7.31 -16.83
CA SER A 100 -1.10 -6.30 -16.24
C SER A 100 -1.79 -5.51 -15.11
N GLY A 101 -3.04 -5.10 -15.30
CA GLY A 101 -3.83 -4.46 -14.25
C GLY A 101 -4.04 -5.35 -13.02
N LEU A 102 -4.32 -6.63 -13.22
CA LEU A 102 -4.40 -7.63 -12.14
C LEU A 102 -3.08 -7.69 -11.35
N ASP A 103 -1.95 -7.76 -12.04
CA ASP A 103 -0.63 -7.83 -11.40
C ASP A 103 -0.32 -6.57 -10.59
N ILE A 104 -0.65 -5.40 -11.12
CA ILE A 104 -0.34 -4.10 -10.50
C ILE A 104 -1.26 -3.78 -9.31
N TYR A 105 -2.57 -4.12 -9.39
CA TYR A 105 -3.54 -3.62 -8.41
C TYR A 105 -4.02 -4.66 -7.40
N LEU A 106 -3.84 -5.96 -7.68
CA LEU A 106 -4.28 -7.03 -6.77
C LEU A 106 -3.15 -7.98 -6.40
N MET A 107 -2.42 -8.52 -7.39
CA MET A 107 -1.36 -9.49 -7.11
C MET A 107 -0.16 -8.85 -6.39
N ASN A 108 0.07 -7.54 -6.54
CA ASN A 108 1.06 -6.78 -5.77
C ASN A 108 0.78 -6.75 -4.25
N VAL A 109 -0.44 -7.07 -3.84
CA VAL A 109 -0.83 -7.25 -2.43
C VAL A 109 -0.78 -8.72 -2.04
N ILE A 110 -1.37 -9.60 -2.87
CA ILE A 110 -1.47 -11.03 -2.56
C ILE A 110 -0.08 -11.69 -2.43
N ARG A 111 0.86 -11.38 -3.33
CA ARG A 111 2.20 -11.98 -3.34
C ARG A 111 2.99 -11.68 -2.07
N PRO A 112 3.22 -10.41 -1.68
CA PRO A 112 3.95 -10.12 -0.45
C PRO A 112 3.19 -10.54 0.81
N THR A 113 1.85 -10.48 0.81
CA THR A 113 1.05 -10.98 1.93
C THR A 113 1.30 -12.46 2.19
N ARG A 114 1.38 -13.31 1.15
CA ARG A 114 1.67 -14.75 1.31
C ARG A 114 3.05 -15.03 1.92
N LEU A 115 4.01 -14.14 1.72
CA LEU A 115 5.36 -14.24 2.30
C LEU A 115 5.38 -13.78 3.76
N VAL A 116 4.67 -12.71 4.07
CA VAL A 116 4.78 -12.01 5.35
C VAL A 116 3.74 -12.47 6.39
N ALA A 117 2.52 -12.82 5.96
CA ALA A 117 1.45 -13.19 6.88
C ALA A 117 1.79 -14.40 7.78
N PRO A 118 2.45 -15.48 7.32
CA PRO A 118 2.86 -16.57 8.20
C PRO A 118 3.85 -16.13 9.29
N ILE A 119 4.73 -15.17 8.99
CA ILE A 119 5.67 -14.59 9.96
C ILE A 119 4.88 -13.84 11.04
N MET A 120 3.97 -12.96 10.62
CA MET A 120 3.10 -12.18 11.52
C MET A 120 2.20 -13.09 12.36
N GLN A 121 1.67 -14.16 11.78
CA GLN A 121 0.85 -15.16 12.48
C GLN A 121 1.65 -15.85 13.58
N THR A 122 2.90 -16.25 13.31
CA THR A 122 3.80 -16.83 14.32
C THR A 122 4.12 -15.82 15.43
N GLN A 123 4.26 -14.54 15.09
CA GLN A 123 4.49 -13.45 16.02
C GLN A 123 3.26 -13.10 16.87
N LYS A 124 2.05 -13.54 16.47
CA LYS A 124 0.76 -13.12 17.02
C LYS A 124 0.58 -11.59 16.98
N SER A 125 1.14 -10.96 15.97
CA SER A 125 1.12 -9.51 15.79
C SER A 125 1.51 -9.14 14.37
N GLY A 126 0.75 -8.26 13.72
CA GLY A 126 1.07 -7.71 12.41
C GLY A 126 0.03 -6.73 11.89
N ALA A 127 0.46 -5.81 11.02
CA ALA A 127 -0.43 -4.90 10.34
C ALA A 127 -0.07 -4.82 8.84
N ILE A 128 -1.02 -5.11 7.99
CA ILE A 128 -0.89 -4.99 6.53
C ILE A 128 -1.75 -3.81 6.08
N ILE A 129 -1.14 -2.84 5.41
CA ILE A 129 -1.80 -1.65 4.91
C ILE A 129 -1.64 -1.58 3.39
N ASN A 130 -2.75 -1.60 2.67
CA ASN A 130 -2.75 -1.55 1.21
C ASN A 130 -3.12 -0.14 0.75
N ILE A 131 -2.32 0.45 -0.14
CA ILE A 131 -2.65 1.71 -0.80
C ILE A 131 -3.56 1.38 -1.98
N SER A 132 -4.85 1.67 -1.80
CA SER A 132 -5.91 1.46 -2.77
C SER A 132 -6.27 2.77 -3.50
N SER A 133 -7.56 3.07 -3.70
CA SER A 133 -8.06 4.31 -4.30
C SER A 133 -9.48 4.59 -3.82
N ALA A 134 -9.85 5.87 -3.67
CA ALA A 134 -11.22 6.29 -3.42
C ALA A 134 -12.20 5.76 -4.50
N LEU A 135 -11.71 5.60 -5.73
CA LEU A 135 -12.49 5.10 -6.87
C LEU A 135 -12.77 3.57 -6.83
N ALA A 136 -12.30 2.85 -5.82
CA ALA A 136 -12.63 1.42 -5.68
C ALA A 136 -14.14 1.18 -5.46
N PHE A 137 -14.87 2.16 -4.90
CA PHE A 137 -16.30 2.08 -4.63
C PHE A 137 -17.14 3.06 -5.46
N GLU A 138 -16.52 4.01 -6.15
CA GLU A 138 -17.14 4.90 -7.13
C GLU A 138 -16.36 4.81 -8.44
N PRO A 139 -16.61 3.77 -9.25
CA PRO A 139 -15.82 3.52 -10.45
C PRO A 139 -15.90 4.66 -11.46
N SER A 140 -14.77 5.04 -12.04
CA SER A 140 -14.64 6.01 -13.10
C SER A 140 -14.14 5.36 -14.37
N ALA A 141 -14.71 5.71 -15.52
CA ALA A 141 -14.24 5.24 -16.83
C ALA A 141 -12.79 5.64 -17.13
N MET A 142 -12.23 6.60 -16.40
CA MET A 142 -10.83 7.03 -16.53
C MET A 142 -9.83 5.95 -16.04
N PHE A 143 -10.24 5.06 -15.13
CA PHE A 143 -9.36 4.08 -14.49
C PHE A 143 -9.95 2.66 -14.45
N PRO A 144 -10.35 2.06 -15.58
CA PRO A 144 -11.16 0.84 -15.58
C PRO A 144 -10.47 -0.34 -14.92
N THR A 145 -9.20 -0.63 -15.24
CA THR A 145 -8.46 -1.77 -14.63
C THR A 145 -8.23 -1.54 -13.13
N SER A 146 -7.88 -0.32 -12.72
CA SER A 146 -7.70 0.04 -11.33
C SER A 146 -8.98 -0.18 -10.51
N ASN A 147 -10.12 0.29 -11.00
CA ASN A 147 -11.38 0.21 -10.28
C ASN A 147 -11.82 -1.25 -10.06
N VAL A 148 -11.73 -2.09 -11.11
CA VAL A 148 -12.11 -3.50 -11.04
C VAL A 148 -11.26 -4.25 -10.01
N PHE A 149 -9.93 -4.12 -10.09
CA PHE A 149 -9.06 -4.92 -9.22
C PHE A 149 -8.97 -4.37 -7.80
N ARG A 150 -9.16 -3.06 -7.60
CA ARG A 150 -9.20 -2.48 -6.24
C ARG A 150 -10.53 -2.77 -5.53
N ALA A 151 -11.64 -2.93 -6.25
CA ALA A 151 -12.87 -3.48 -5.68
C ALA A 151 -12.64 -4.93 -5.22
N GLY A 152 -11.96 -5.76 -6.04
CA GLY A 152 -11.53 -7.10 -5.64
C GLY A 152 -10.59 -7.09 -4.43
N LEU A 153 -9.68 -6.11 -4.33
CA LEU A 153 -8.80 -5.93 -3.18
C LEU A 153 -9.59 -5.65 -1.89
N ALA A 154 -10.68 -4.89 -1.96
CA ALA A 154 -11.54 -4.66 -0.80
C ALA A 154 -12.15 -5.97 -0.26
N ALA A 155 -12.61 -6.84 -1.15
CA ALA A 155 -13.10 -8.17 -0.77
C ALA A 155 -11.97 -9.05 -0.19
N TYR A 156 -10.80 -9.08 -0.82
CA TYR A 156 -9.63 -9.81 -0.32
C TYR A 156 -9.23 -9.36 1.09
N THR A 157 -9.22 -8.05 1.33
CA THR A 157 -8.90 -7.46 2.64
C THR A 157 -9.85 -7.93 3.72
N LYS A 158 -11.16 -8.02 3.41
CA LYS A 158 -12.16 -8.51 4.37
C LYS A 158 -11.99 -10.01 4.65
N ILE A 159 -11.79 -10.83 3.61
CA ILE A 159 -11.53 -12.27 3.76
C ILE A 159 -10.27 -12.52 4.60
N PHE A 160 -9.19 -11.77 4.33
CA PHE A 160 -7.97 -11.85 5.11
C PHE A 160 -8.20 -11.50 6.58
N ALA A 161 -8.91 -10.41 6.87
CA ALA A 161 -9.21 -9.99 8.23
C ALA A 161 -10.00 -11.07 8.98
N ASP A 162 -11.02 -11.66 8.38
CA ASP A 162 -11.82 -12.73 9.00
C ASP A 162 -10.97 -13.98 9.30
N THR A 163 -9.96 -14.24 8.48
CA THR A 163 -9.10 -15.43 8.62
C THR A 163 -8.04 -15.24 9.71
N PHE A 164 -7.44 -14.04 9.80
CA PHE A 164 -6.22 -13.81 10.59
C PHE A 164 -6.40 -12.92 11.83
N ALA A 165 -7.60 -12.36 12.05
CA ALA A 165 -7.84 -11.48 13.20
C ALA A 165 -7.60 -12.17 14.54
N ALA A 166 -7.92 -13.46 14.69
CA ALA A 166 -7.68 -14.25 15.89
C ALA A 166 -6.17 -14.40 16.20
N ASP A 167 -5.31 -14.24 15.20
CA ASP A 167 -3.84 -14.22 15.35
C ASP A 167 -3.28 -12.82 15.58
N ASN A 168 -4.16 -11.82 15.77
CA ASN A 168 -3.79 -10.40 15.92
C ASN A 168 -3.02 -9.87 14.69
N VAL A 169 -3.35 -10.37 13.49
CA VAL A 169 -2.84 -9.87 12.22
C VAL A 169 -3.96 -9.11 11.51
N ARG A 170 -3.76 -7.82 11.31
CA ARG A 170 -4.75 -6.90 10.76
C ARG A 170 -4.44 -6.57 9.29
N MET A 171 -5.46 -6.36 8.49
CA MET A 171 -5.32 -5.83 7.14
C MET A 171 -6.36 -4.75 6.89
N ASN A 172 -5.91 -3.59 6.37
CA ASN A 172 -6.78 -2.47 6.00
C ASN A 172 -6.32 -1.83 4.69
N ASN A 173 -7.24 -1.20 4.00
CA ASN A 173 -6.98 -0.40 2.81
C ASN A 173 -7.06 1.09 3.15
N VAL A 174 -6.09 1.87 2.70
CA VAL A 174 -6.17 3.32 2.63
C VAL A 174 -6.57 3.68 1.20
N LEU A 175 -7.58 4.52 1.05
CA LEU A 175 -8.17 4.93 -0.22
C LEU A 175 -7.92 6.42 -0.47
N PRO A 176 -6.76 6.79 -1.05
CA PRO A 176 -6.48 8.17 -1.40
C PRO A 176 -7.41 8.69 -2.50
N GLY A 177 -7.75 9.99 -2.44
CA GLY A 177 -8.24 10.76 -3.56
C GLY A 177 -7.09 11.27 -4.45
N TRP A 178 -7.21 12.50 -4.95
CA TRP A 178 -6.14 13.17 -5.67
C TRP A 178 -5.05 13.65 -4.70
N ILE A 179 -3.82 13.21 -4.91
CA ILE A 179 -2.66 13.49 -4.06
C ILE A 179 -1.59 14.24 -4.86
N ASP A 180 -0.84 15.11 -4.22
CA ASP A 180 0.17 16.00 -4.81
C ASP A 180 1.40 15.28 -5.43
N SER A 181 1.47 13.98 -5.31
CA SER A 181 2.39 13.14 -6.09
C SER A 181 1.96 12.99 -7.57
N TRP A 182 0.77 13.46 -7.92
CA TRP A 182 0.22 13.51 -9.28
C TRP A 182 0.24 14.93 -9.83
N PRO A 183 0.26 15.11 -11.18
CA PRO A 183 0.08 16.43 -11.78
C PRO A 183 -1.23 17.06 -11.33
N VAL A 184 -1.15 18.28 -10.81
CA VAL A 184 -2.32 19.03 -10.37
C VAL A 184 -3.04 19.62 -11.58
N THR A 185 -4.35 19.34 -11.70
CA THR A 185 -5.23 19.99 -12.66
C THR A 185 -6.32 20.77 -11.93
N GLU A 186 -6.73 21.89 -12.51
CA GLU A 186 -7.78 22.73 -11.92
C GLU A 186 -9.13 22.02 -11.89
N GLU A 187 -9.42 21.18 -12.89
CA GLU A 187 -10.63 20.36 -12.96
C GLU A 187 -10.69 19.37 -11.78
N ALA A 188 -9.64 18.58 -11.58
CA ALA A 188 -9.58 17.64 -10.47
C ALA A 188 -9.60 18.36 -9.11
N ARG A 189 -8.94 19.54 -8.99
CA ARG A 189 -8.99 20.34 -7.76
C ARG A 189 -10.41 20.78 -7.42
N ARG A 190 -11.19 21.19 -8.43
CA ARG A 190 -12.60 21.62 -8.24
C ARG A 190 -13.54 20.48 -7.87
N SER A 191 -13.22 19.25 -8.22
CA SER A 191 -14.03 18.09 -7.85
C SER A 191 -13.87 17.69 -6.37
N ILE A 192 -12.86 18.22 -5.68
CA ILE A 192 -12.57 17.87 -4.28
C ILE A 192 -13.27 18.87 -3.36
N PRO A 193 -14.17 18.46 -2.46
CA PRO A 193 -14.85 19.37 -1.52
C PRO A 193 -13.90 20.23 -0.67
N MET A 194 -12.73 19.67 -0.26
CA MET A 194 -11.71 20.44 0.45
C MET A 194 -10.96 21.46 -0.44
N GLY A 195 -11.24 21.53 -1.76
CA GLY A 195 -10.70 22.50 -2.71
C GLY A 195 -9.21 22.37 -3.00
N ARG A 196 -8.56 21.28 -2.59
CA ARG A 196 -7.13 21.03 -2.77
C ARG A 196 -6.82 19.54 -2.91
N TYR A 197 -5.69 19.24 -3.52
CA TYR A 197 -5.10 17.91 -3.46
C TYR A 197 -4.68 17.57 -2.01
N GLY A 198 -4.79 16.31 -1.63
CA GLY A 198 -4.16 15.81 -0.43
C GLY A 198 -2.64 15.78 -0.58
N ARG A 199 -1.93 15.88 0.53
CA ARG A 199 -0.47 15.75 0.55
C ARG A 199 -0.08 14.29 0.79
N VAL A 200 1.07 13.89 0.28
CA VAL A 200 1.65 12.56 0.56
C VAL A 200 1.73 12.30 2.07
N GLU A 201 2.08 13.31 2.86
CA GLU A 201 2.21 13.23 4.31
C GLU A 201 0.87 12.93 5.02
N GLU A 202 -0.26 13.38 4.46
CA GLU A 202 -1.59 13.12 5.03
C GLU A 202 -1.98 11.65 4.86
N ILE A 203 -1.63 11.05 3.72
CA ILE A 203 -1.79 9.60 3.51
C ILE A 203 -0.83 8.81 4.40
N ALA A 204 0.44 9.23 4.47
CA ALA A 204 1.46 8.59 5.30
C ALA A 204 1.08 8.60 6.79
N ALA A 205 0.46 9.68 7.28
CA ALA A 205 -0.05 9.76 8.66
C ALA A 205 -1.14 8.72 8.94
N THR A 206 -2.06 8.53 8.00
CA THR A 206 -3.11 7.49 8.11
C THR A 206 -2.50 6.08 8.09
N ILE A 207 -1.52 5.83 7.22
CA ILE A 207 -0.78 4.55 7.17
C ILE A 207 -0.09 4.29 8.52
N ALA A 208 0.60 5.28 9.07
CA ALA A 208 1.28 5.18 10.36
C ALA A 208 0.30 4.95 11.53
N PHE A 209 -0.86 5.62 11.53
CA PHE A 209 -1.93 5.34 12.49
C PHE A 209 -2.39 3.88 12.40
N LEU A 210 -2.67 3.37 11.19
CA LEU A 210 -3.09 1.98 11.00
C LEU A 210 -2.02 0.96 11.38
N ALA A 211 -0.74 1.33 11.33
CA ALA A 211 0.39 0.52 11.79
C ALA A 211 0.56 0.54 13.32
N SER A 212 -0.07 1.49 14.02
CA SER A 212 0.09 1.70 15.45
C SER A 212 -0.87 0.87 16.31
N GLU A 213 -0.62 0.85 17.62
CA GLU A 213 -1.52 0.28 18.62
C GLU A 213 -2.86 1.03 18.72
N GLY A 214 -2.89 2.31 18.33
CA GLY A 214 -4.14 3.10 18.28
C GLY A 214 -5.17 2.52 17.31
N ALA A 215 -4.74 1.70 16.34
CA ALA A 215 -5.60 1.01 15.40
C ALA A 215 -5.79 -0.50 15.72
N ALA A 216 -5.49 -0.94 16.93
CA ALA A 216 -5.50 -2.37 17.30
C ALA A 216 -6.85 -3.06 17.06
N TYR A 217 -7.97 -2.31 17.10
CA TYR A 217 -9.30 -2.86 16.85
C TYR A 217 -9.87 -2.53 15.46
N ILE A 218 -8.99 -2.08 14.52
CA ILE A 218 -9.36 -1.75 13.13
C ILE A 218 -8.77 -2.80 12.19
N THR A 219 -9.62 -3.62 11.58
CA THR A 219 -9.23 -4.60 10.56
C THR A 219 -10.35 -4.80 9.53
N GLY A 220 -10.01 -5.19 8.30
CA GLY A 220 -10.96 -5.42 7.21
C GLY A 220 -11.58 -4.13 6.64
N GLN A 221 -11.01 -2.94 6.94
CA GLN A 221 -11.62 -1.66 6.61
C GLN A 221 -11.03 -1.04 5.33
N ASN A 222 -11.86 -0.21 4.71
CA ASN A 222 -11.53 0.62 3.55
C ASN A 222 -11.66 2.09 3.98
N ILE A 223 -10.53 2.72 4.30
CA ILE A 223 -10.50 4.06 4.90
C ILE A 223 -10.19 5.10 3.83
N ARG A 224 -11.17 5.95 3.54
CA ARG A 224 -11.03 7.04 2.57
C ARG A 224 -10.21 8.18 3.17
N VAL A 225 -9.26 8.68 2.37
CA VAL A 225 -8.44 9.87 2.68
C VAL A 225 -8.42 10.70 1.40
N ASP A 226 -9.53 11.31 1.06
CA ASP A 226 -9.83 11.81 -0.27
C ASP A 226 -10.35 13.26 -0.31
N GLY A 227 -10.40 13.95 0.83
CA GLY A 227 -10.89 15.32 0.92
C GLY A 227 -12.39 15.47 0.64
N GLY A 228 -13.15 14.38 0.76
CA GLY A 228 -14.57 14.31 0.48
C GLY A 228 -14.90 14.05 -0.99
N LEU A 229 -13.93 13.58 -1.79
CA LEU A 229 -14.11 13.35 -3.24
C LEU A 229 -15.19 12.30 -3.53
N ALA A 230 -15.21 11.21 -2.79
CA ALA A 230 -16.21 10.15 -2.97
C ALA A 230 -17.53 10.52 -2.32
N HIS A 231 -18.66 10.27 -3.02
CA HIS A 231 -20.01 10.59 -2.56
C HIS A 231 -20.70 9.44 -1.84
N ALA A 232 -20.29 8.18 -2.06
CA ALA A 232 -20.86 7.04 -1.39
C ALA A 232 -20.63 7.08 0.13
N VAL A 233 -21.64 6.77 0.92
CA VAL A 233 -21.60 6.68 2.40
C VAL A 233 -21.33 5.25 2.85
#